data_2a30567b2a78f7b2ee9bd7e07af66072
#
_entry.id   2a30567b2a78f7b2ee9bd7e07af66072
#
_cell.length_a   1.000
_cell.length_b   1.000
_cell.length_c   1.000
_cell.angle_alpha   90.00
_cell.angle_beta   90.00
_cell.angle_gamma   90.00
#
_symmetry.space_group_name_H-M   'P 1'
#
loop_
_entity.id
_entity.type
_entity.pdbx_description
1 polymer ?
#
loop_
_entity_poly.entity_id
_entity_poly.type
_entity_poly.pdbx_seq_one_letter_code
_entity_poly.pdbx_strand_id
1 'polypeptide(L)'
;MDPQKLIQTLILTENLRTYRRGEPHYRPVVTLSRDAGSGGDEIAQRLAKALGVPVYDRQILDAVAEHAKVDPALMQRLDEKGADLRDAWAYALISGQSAHMTNYRHHLVNVVLLLATTGGIIMGRGGHVILHSRDVFRLRVVGGMQKCTERVALAEGIDHEAARRRVQQVNAERDSALYNLFKHHLGEAHLFDLVLNTDKLDDWESATQLVLQAMKHMGFRVHPHG
;
A
#
# COMPACT_ATOMS: atom_id res chain seq x y z
N MET A 1 -4.65 -13.03 1.71
CA MET A 1 -3.79 -13.59 2.80
C MET A 1 -4.61 -13.58 4.09
N ASP A 2 -4.49 -14.60 4.92
CA ASP A 2 -5.16 -14.65 6.22
C ASP A 2 -4.40 -13.77 7.22
N PRO A 3 -5.04 -12.74 7.83
CA PRO A 3 -4.39 -11.85 8.80
C PRO A 3 -3.82 -12.58 10.01
N GLN A 4 -4.50 -13.62 10.51
CA GLN A 4 -4.03 -14.38 11.68
C GLN A 4 -2.74 -15.16 11.37
N LYS A 5 -2.65 -15.78 10.19
CA LYS A 5 -1.42 -16.43 9.75
C LYS A 5 -0.27 -15.44 9.57
N LEU A 6 -0.56 -14.26 9.04
CA LEU A 6 0.45 -13.20 8.93
C LEU A 6 0.96 -12.76 10.30
N ILE A 7 0.06 -12.51 11.25
CA ILE A 7 0.39 -12.12 12.63
C ILE A 7 1.28 -13.20 13.28
N GLN A 8 0.88 -14.47 13.20
CA GLN A 8 1.68 -15.58 13.72
C GLN A 8 3.07 -15.63 13.07
N THR A 9 3.15 -15.46 11.75
CA THR A 9 4.42 -15.40 11.03
C THR A 9 5.28 -14.24 11.53
N LEU A 10 4.73 -13.05 11.70
CA LEU A 10 5.44 -11.88 12.22
C LEU A 10 5.94 -12.09 13.65
N ILE A 11 5.17 -12.79 14.49
CA ILE A 11 5.57 -13.12 15.86
C ILE A 11 6.69 -14.18 15.88
N LEU A 12 6.61 -15.19 15.03
CA LEU A 12 7.53 -16.33 15.04
C LEU A 12 8.85 -16.09 14.27
N THR A 13 8.88 -15.10 13.36
CA THR A 13 10.07 -14.86 12.55
C THR A 13 11.09 -14.04 13.32
N GLU A 14 12.14 -14.69 13.82
CA GLU A 14 13.20 -14.02 14.60
C GLU A 14 14.07 -13.08 13.78
N ASN A 15 14.22 -13.32 12.47
CA ASN A 15 15.14 -12.58 11.61
C ASN A 15 14.43 -12.00 10.38
N LEU A 16 13.70 -10.91 10.55
CA LEU A 16 13.25 -10.08 9.43
C LEU A 16 14.43 -9.21 8.99
N ARG A 17 15.18 -9.67 7.98
CA ARG A 17 16.24 -8.88 7.36
C ARG A 17 15.65 -7.92 6.34
N THR A 18 16.05 -6.67 6.40
CA THR A 18 15.83 -5.73 5.30
C THR A 18 16.81 -6.08 4.18
N TYR A 19 16.30 -6.60 3.08
CA TYR A 19 17.13 -6.89 1.90
C TYR A 19 17.32 -5.61 1.08
N ARG A 20 18.58 -5.33 0.70
CA ARG A 20 18.92 -4.21 -0.19
C ARG A 20 18.82 -4.65 -1.64
N ARG A 21 18.59 -3.69 -2.55
CA ARG A 21 18.71 -3.95 -4.00
C ARG A 21 20.10 -4.57 -4.25
N GLY A 22 20.10 -5.70 -4.95
CA GLY A 22 21.35 -6.42 -5.22
C GLY A 22 21.53 -7.70 -4.45
N GLU A 23 20.85 -7.93 -3.35
CA GLU A 23 20.93 -9.17 -2.59
C GLU A 23 20.12 -10.31 -3.25
N PRO A 24 20.53 -11.59 -3.10
CA PRO A 24 19.88 -12.74 -3.75
C PRO A 24 18.41 -12.92 -3.39
N HIS A 25 18.00 -12.49 -2.19
CA HIS A 25 16.63 -12.64 -1.67
C HIS A 25 15.86 -11.32 -1.65
N TYR A 26 16.33 -10.31 -2.40
CA TYR A 26 15.62 -9.03 -2.50
C TYR A 26 14.21 -9.24 -3.05
N ARG A 27 13.22 -8.74 -2.33
CA ARG A 27 11.82 -8.68 -2.74
C ARG A 27 11.38 -7.23 -2.79
N PRO A 28 10.91 -6.75 -3.93
CA PRO A 28 10.51 -5.35 -4.05
C PRO A 28 9.31 -5.04 -3.16
N VAL A 29 9.29 -3.81 -2.66
CA VAL A 29 8.14 -3.23 -1.98
C VAL A 29 7.50 -2.22 -2.92
N VAL A 30 6.19 -2.36 -3.11
CA VAL A 30 5.38 -1.41 -3.88
C VAL A 30 4.31 -0.85 -2.96
N THR A 31 4.20 0.47 -2.85
CA THR A 31 3.00 1.08 -2.27
C THR A 31 2.04 1.46 -3.39
N LEU A 32 0.78 1.08 -3.26
CA LEU A 32 -0.22 1.32 -4.30
C LEU A 32 -1.41 2.10 -3.75
N SER A 33 -1.61 3.31 -4.27
CA SER A 33 -2.83 4.11 -4.08
C SER A 33 -3.65 4.11 -5.36
N ARG A 34 -4.98 4.14 -5.26
CA ARG A 34 -5.84 4.07 -6.46
C ARG A 34 -7.16 4.78 -6.25
N ASP A 35 -7.75 5.22 -7.36
CA ASP A 35 -9.15 5.64 -7.41
C ASP A 35 -10.08 4.43 -7.50
N ALA A 36 -11.33 4.59 -7.07
CA ALA A 36 -12.36 3.59 -7.30
C ALA A 36 -12.62 3.47 -8.81
N GLY A 37 -12.67 2.25 -9.32
CA GLY A 37 -12.87 1.99 -10.76
C GLY A 37 -11.66 2.26 -11.66
N SER A 38 -10.49 2.58 -11.10
CA SER A 38 -9.27 2.79 -11.90
C SER A 38 -8.56 1.49 -12.33
N GLY A 39 -9.01 0.31 -11.88
CA GLY A 39 -8.32 -0.96 -12.12
C GLY A 39 -7.11 -1.20 -11.23
N GLY A 40 -6.92 -0.36 -10.21
CA GLY A 40 -5.73 -0.47 -9.34
C GLY A 40 -5.68 -1.75 -8.51
N ASP A 41 -6.83 -2.34 -8.17
CA ASP A 41 -6.90 -3.60 -7.44
C ASP A 41 -6.46 -4.77 -8.33
N GLU A 42 -6.87 -4.81 -9.60
CA GLU A 42 -6.47 -5.80 -10.60
C GLU A 42 -4.98 -5.69 -10.94
N ILE A 43 -4.49 -4.46 -11.12
CA ILE A 43 -3.06 -4.19 -11.34
C ILE A 43 -2.24 -4.67 -10.14
N ALA A 44 -2.70 -4.44 -8.90
CA ALA A 44 -2.01 -4.91 -7.70
C ALA A 44 -1.86 -6.44 -7.67
N GLN A 45 -2.92 -7.19 -7.98
CA GLN A 45 -2.89 -8.65 -8.01
C GLN A 45 -1.94 -9.19 -9.10
N ARG A 46 -1.95 -8.58 -10.30
CA ARG A 46 -1.06 -8.96 -11.39
C ARG A 46 0.41 -8.63 -11.08
N LEU A 47 0.68 -7.45 -10.52
CA LEU A 47 2.01 -7.09 -10.03
C LEU A 47 2.51 -8.05 -8.96
N ALA A 48 1.67 -8.40 -7.99
CA ALA A 48 2.02 -9.35 -6.94
C ALA A 48 2.43 -10.70 -7.52
N LYS A 49 1.65 -11.21 -8.49
CA LYS A 49 1.98 -12.45 -9.21
C LYS A 49 3.30 -12.33 -9.97
N ALA A 50 3.49 -11.25 -10.72
CA ALA A 50 4.70 -11.05 -11.54
C ALA A 50 5.96 -10.88 -10.69
N LEU A 51 5.85 -10.27 -9.50
CA LEU A 51 6.96 -10.03 -8.58
C LEU A 51 7.17 -11.18 -7.57
N GLY A 52 6.27 -12.15 -7.50
CA GLY A 52 6.30 -13.24 -6.52
C GLY A 52 6.17 -12.76 -5.07
N VAL A 53 5.37 -11.71 -4.84
CA VAL A 53 5.20 -11.08 -3.52
C VAL A 53 3.73 -11.07 -3.10
N PRO A 54 3.43 -11.00 -1.79
CA PRO A 54 2.06 -10.89 -1.30
C PRO A 54 1.47 -9.48 -1.55
N VAL A 55 0.11 -9.42 -1.50
CA VAL A 55 -0.63 -8.15 -1.40
C VAL A 55 -1.09 -7.96 0.04
N TYR A 56 -0.78 -6.82 0.60
CA TYR A 56 -1.24 -6.36 1.91
C TYR A 56 -2.30 -5.28 1.69
N ASP A 57 -3.55 -5.68 1.68
CA ASP A 57 -4.66 -4.78 1.50
C ASP A 57 -5.06 -4.06 2.80
N ARG A 58 -6.06 -3.18 2.70
CA ARG A 58 -6.57 -2.42 3.84
C ARG A 58 -7.02 -3.33 4.99
N GLN A 59 -7.69 -4.44 4.69
CA GLN A 59 -8.25 -5.31 5.73
C GLN A 59 -7.13 -6.01 6.51
N ILE A 60 -6.08 -6.45 5.80
CA ILE A 60 -4.90 -7.05 6.43
C ILE A 60 -4.18 -6.01 7.31
N LEU A 61 -3.95 -4.80 6.79
CA LEU A 61 -3.27 -3.75 7.55
C LEU A 61 -4.03 -3.34 8.80
N ASP A 62 -5.35 -3.17 8.68
CA ASP A 62 -6.21 -2.81 9.80
C ASP A 62 -6.26 -3.94 10.83
N ALA A 63 -6.42 -5.19 10.40
CA ALA A 63 -6.46 -6.35 11.30
C ALA A 63 -5.16 -6.51 12.09
N VAL A 64 -4.00 -6.34 11.45
CA VAL A 64 -2.70 -6.42 12.14
C VAL A 64 -2.52 -5.24 13.11
N ALA A 65 -2.90 -4.03 12.71
CA ALA A 65 -2.81 -2.85 13.57
C ALA A 65 -3.75 -2.94 14.78
N GLU A 66 -4.95 -3.47 14.63
CA GLU A 66 -5.89 -3.70 15.74
C GLU A 66 -5.39 -4.82 16.67
N HIS A 67 -4.85 -5.91 16.10
CA HIS A 67 -4.29 -6.99 16.90
C HIS A 67 -3.10 -6.53 17.73
N ALA A 68 -2.26 -5.66 17.21
CA ALA A 68 -1.11 -5.09 17.92
C ALA A 68 -1.50 -4.31 19.19
N LYS A 69 -2.74 -3.81 19.28
CA LYS A 69 -3.23 -3.12 20.49
C LYS A 69 -3.44 -4.06 21.68
N VAL A 70 -3.70 -5.34 21.42
CA VAL A 70 -4.11 -6.32 22.43
C VAL A 70 -3.13 -7.47 22.64
N ASP A 71 -2.15 -7.61 21.72
CA ASP A 71 -1.12 -8.65 21.81
C ASP A 71 0.23 -8.05 22.22
N PRO A 72 0.67 -8.25 23.48
CA PRO A 72 1.93 -7.72 23.98
C PRO A 72 3.16 -8.22 23.20
N ALA A 73 3.14 -9.47 22.71
CA ALA A 73 4.27 -10.03 21.97
C ALA A 73 4.42 -9.39 20.60
N LEU A 74 3.30 -9.19 19.88
CA LEU A 74 3.31 -8.46 18.62
C LEU A 74 3.67 -6.98 18.86
N MET A 75 3.14 -6.36 19.90
CA MET A 75 3.45 -4.97 20.26
C MET A 75 4.93 -4.78 20.52
N GLN A 76 5.53 -5.62 21.36
CA GLN A 76 6.97 -5.56 21.64
C GLN A 76 7.81 -5.68 20.37
N ARG A 77 7.50 -6.62 19.47
CA ARG A 77 8.21 -6.78 18.20
C ARG A 77 8.05 -5.59 17.25
N LEU A 78 6.85 -5.02 17.20
CA LEU A 78 6.60 -3.81 16.40
C LEU A 78 7.40 -2.62 16.96
N ASP A 79 7.50 -2.49 18.27
CA ASP A 79 8.27 -1.42 18.90
C ASP A 79 9.78 -1.62 18.73
N GLU A 80 10.31 -2.82 18.96
CA GLU A 80 11.73 -3.13 18.76
C GLU A 80 12.14 -2.96 17.29
N LYS A 81 11.47 -3.64 16.37
CA LYS A 81 11.76 -3.55 14.92
C LYS A 81 11.39 -2.20 14.33
N GLY A 82 10.30 -1.60 14.80
CA GLY A 82 9.88 -0.27 14.40
C GLY A 82 10.86 0.80 14.83
N ALA A 83 11.49 0.67 16.01
CA ALA A 83 12.53 1.59 16.47
C ALA A 83 13.78 1.54 15.56
N ASP A 84 14.20 0.33 15.19
CA ASP A 84 15.33 0.12 14.28
C ASP A 84 15.05 0.61 12.84
N LEU A 85 13.78 0.59 12.43
CA LEU A 85 13.35 0.95 11.08
C LEU A 85 12.86 2.40 10.97
N ARG A 86 12.57 3.06 12.09
CA ARG A 86 12.13 4.45 12.11
C ARG A 86 13.28 5.38 11.74
N ASP A 87 13.14 6.04 10.63
CA ASP A 87 13.94 7.22 10.33
C ASP A 87 13.29 8.48 10.96
N ALA A 88 13.98 9.61 10.88
CA ALA A 88 13.48 10.89 11.40
C ALA A 88 12.09 11.27 10.83
N TRP A 89 11.81 10.88 9.59
CA TRP A 89 10.52 11.12 8.93
C TRP A 89 9.40 10.28 9.55
N ALA A 90 9.62 8.95 9.70
CA ALA A 90 8.63 8.07 10.30
C ALA A 90 8.35 8.44 11.77
N TYR A 91 9.39 8.87 12.51
CA TYR A 91 9.23 9.40 13.86
C TYR A 91 8.39 10.68 13.89
N ALA A 92 8.61 11.61 12.96
CA ALA A 92 7.83 12.85 12.84
C ALA A 92 6.34 12.59 12.54
N LEU A 93 6.03 11.53 11.79
CA LEU A 93 4.64 11.11 11.54
C LEU A 93 3.92 10.64 12.81
N ILE A 94 4.64 10.10 13.78
CA ILE A 94 4.08 9.54 15.01
C ILE A 94 3.97 10.61 16.11
N SER A 95 4.95 11.51 16.21
CA SER A 95 5.02 12.55 17.24
C SER A 95 4.15 13.75 16.88
N GLY A 96 2.98 13.91 17.44
CA GLY A 96 2.35 15.22 17.32
C GLY A 96 0.83 15.38 17.29
N GLN A 97 0.02 14.44 17.76
CA GLN A 97 -1.44 14.66 17.92
C GLN A 97 -2.08 13.87 19.06
N SER A 98 -3.35 14.20 19.37
CA SER A 98 -4.15 13.70 20.49
C SER A 98 -4.16 12.17 20.68
N ALA A 99 -4.21 11.70 21.91
CA ALA A 99 -3.93 10.34 22.38
C ALA A 99 -4.66 9.18 21.64
N HIS A 100 -5.90 9.34 21.18
CA HIS A 100 -6.64 8.25 20.55
C HIS A 100 -6.29 8.01 19.06
N MET A 101 -6.07 9.06 18.28
CA MET A 101 -5.60 8.97 16.90
C MET A 101 -4.12 8.57 16.84
N THR A 102 -3.37 8.87 17.89
CA THR A 102 -1.95 8.58 18.01
C THR A 102 -1.69 7.07 18.07
N ASN A 103 -2.50 6.30 18.81
CA ASN A 103 -2.26 4.87 18.98
C ASN A 103 -2.47 4.08 17.67
N TYR A 104 -3.61 4.27 16.97
CA TYR A 104 -3.84 3.58 15.71
C TYR A 104 -2.77 3.93 14.66
N ARG A 105 -2.45 5.21 14.50
CA ARG A 105 -1.42 5.67 13.57
C ARG A 105 -0.06 5.08 13.90
N HIS A 106 0.32 5.04 15.19
CA HIS A 106 1.56 4.43 15.65
C HIS A 106 1.66 2.95 15.25
N HIS A 107 0.62 2.16 15.56
CA HIS A 107 0.58 0.75 15.19
C HIS A 107 0.60 0.56 13.67
N LEU A 108 -0.17 1.36 12.93
CA LEU A 108 -0.19 1.30 11.46
C LEU A 108 1.19 1.60 10.85
N VAL A 109 1.88 2.63 11.33
CA VAL A 109 3.24 2.96 10.87
C VAL A 109 4.20 1.80 11.13
N ASN A 110 4.20 1.24 12.33
CA ASN A 110 5.06 0.12 12.69
C ASN A 110 4.75 -1.14 11.85
N VAL A 111 3.47 -1.45 11.63
CA VAL A 111 3.04 -2.57 10.78
C VAL A 111 3.52 -2.37 9.34
N VAL A 112 3.34 -1.19 8.76
CA VAL A 112 3.78 -0.90 7.39
C VAL A 112 5.30 -0.99 7.26
N LEU A 113 6.04 -0.44 8.23
CA LEU A 113 7.50 -0.55 8.26
C LEU A 113 7.96 -2.01 8.34
N LEU A 114 7.33 -2.81 9.21
CA LEU A 114 7.64 -4.23 9.35
C LEU A 114 7.34 -5.02 8.07
N LEU A 115 6.16 -4.82 7.45
CA LEU A 115 5.80 -5.49 6.21
C LEU A 115 6.71 -5.09 5.05
N ALA A 116 7.20 -3.86 5.02
CA ALA A 116 8.18 -3.42 4.03
C ALA A 116 9.50 -4.21 4.10
N THR A 117 9.84 -4.84 5.23
CA THR A 117 11.04 -5.69 5.32
C THR A 117 10.86 -7.05 4.64
N THR A 118 9.63 -7.50 4.45
CA THR A 118 9.34 -8.82 3.85
C THR A 118 9.14 -8.77 2.33
N GLY A 119 9.02 -7.58 1.76
CA GLY A 119 8.58 -7.36 0.38
C GLY A 119 7.08 -7.52 0.24
N GLY A 120 6.48 -6.86 -0.74
CA GLY A 120 5.04 -6.95 -0.99
C GLY A 120 4.44 -5.71 -1.61
N ILE A 121 3.15 -5.81 -1.93
CA ILE A 121 2.36 -4.67 -2.40
C ILE A 121 1.48 -4.19 -1.25
N ILE A 122 1.79 -3.00 -0.74
CA ILE A 122 1.07 -2.37 0.36
C ILE A 122 0.00 -1.45 -0.22
N MET A 123 -1.27 -1.80 -0.02
CA MET A 123 -2.39 -1.10 -0.62
C MET A 123 -3.04 -0.07 0.32
N GLY A 124 -2.90 1.20 -0.03
CA GLY A 124 -3.52 2.31 0.71
C GLY A 124 -2.88 2.59 2.07
N ARG A 125 -3.70 3.04 3.03
CA ARG A 125 -3.30 3.36 4.43
C ARG A 125 -2.09 4.29 4.55
N GLY A 126 -1.84 5.13 3.54
CA GLY A 126 -0.71 6.05 3.56
C GLY A 126 0.67 5.40 3.41
N GLY A 127 0.73 4.16 2.90
CA GLY A 127 1.99 3.44 2.73
C GLY A 127 3.05 4.25 1.98
N HIS A 128 2.67 5.01 0.94
CA HIS A 128 3.56 5.90 0.19
C HIS A 128 4.11 7.07 1.02
N VAL A 129 3.36 7.53 2.02
CA VAL A 129 3.80 8.57 2.96
C VAL A 129 4.71 7.96 4.02
N ILE A 130 4.29 6.83 4.63
CA ILE A 130 5.06 6.14 5.68
C ILE A 130 6.44 5.71 5.18
N LEU A 131 6.51 5.22 3.94
CA LEU A 131 7.73 4.71 3.33
C LEU A 131 8.42 5.72 2.40
N HIS A 132 8.12 7.02 2.54
CA HIS A 132 8.63 8.06 1.64
C HIS A 132 10.16 8.08 1.54
N SER A 133 10.86 7.87 2.64
CA SER A 133 12.33 7.87 2.71
C SER A 133 12.96 6.49 2.44
N ARG A 134 12.16 5.48 2.11
CA ARG A 134 12.61 4.11 1.88
C ARG A 134 12.74 3.81 0.38
N ASP A 135 13.54 2.76 0.10
CA ASP A 135 13.73 2.24 -1.25
C ASP A 135 12.52 1.37 -1.67
N VAL A 136 11.40 2.03 -1.97
CA VAL A 136 10.13 1.42 -2.37
C VAL A 136 9.60 2.10 -3.62
N PHE A 137 8.86 1.35 -4.44
CA PHE A 137 8.19 1.92 -5.61
C PHE A 137 6.80 2.43 -5.24
N ARG A 138 6.53 3.72 -5.44
CA ARG A 138 5.29 4.38 -5.06
C ARG A 138 4.41 4.60 -6.27
N LEU A 139 3.36 3.77 -6.39
CA LEU A 139 2.43 3.77 -7.52
C LEU A 139 1.10 4.44 -7.14
N ARG A 140 0.62 5.33 -7.98
CA ARG A 140 -0.73 5.88 -7.96
C ARG A 140 -1.45 5.48 -9.25
N VAL A 141 -2.60 4.79 -9.13
CA VAL A 141 -3.45 4.42 -10.27
C VAL A 141 -4.69 5.30 -10.26
N VAL A 142 -4.91 6.06 -11.31
CA VAL A 142 -6.03 7.00 -11.44
C VAL A 142 -6.85 6.71 -12.69
N GLY A 143 -8.05 7.24 -12.74
CA GLY A 143 -8.91 7.22 -13.92
C GLY A 143 -9.86 8.41 -13.92
N GLY A 144 -10.28 8.83 -15.11
CA GLY A 144 -11.31 9.85 -15.27
C GLY A 144 -12.64 9.37 -14.68
N MET A 145 -13.41 10.30 -14.13
CA MET A 145 -14.70 10.00 -13.47
C MET A 145 -15.62 9.15 -14.34
N GLN A 146 -15.73 9.46 -15.64
CA GLN A 146 -16.59 8.73 -16.55
C GLN A 146 -16.15 7.25 -16.66
N LYS A 147 -14.89 6.97 -16.98
CA LYS A 147 -14.36 5.61 -17.12
C LYS A 147 -14.46 4.81 -15.81
N CYS A 148 -14.12 5.44 -14.68
CA CYS A 148 -14.26 4.82 -13.38
C CYS A 148 -15.71 4.46 -13.07
N THR A 149 -16.67 5.36 -13.38
CA THR A 149 -18.10 5.12 -13.20
C THR A 149 -18.59 3.96 -14.07
N GLU A 150 -18.23 3.92 -15.35
CA GLU A 150 -18.58 2.84 -16.28
C GLU A 150 -18.10 1.47 -15.76
N ARG A 151 -16.86 1.41 -15.30
CA ARG A 151 -16.26 0.17 -14.74
C ARG A 151 -16.94 -0.28 -13.45
N VAL A 152 -17.25 0.66 -12.54
CA VAL A 152 -17.95 0.34 -11.29
C VAL A 152 -19.38 -0.09 -11.57
N ALA A 153 -20.09 0.59 -12.48
CA ALA A 153 -21.47 0.21 -12.87
C ALA A 153 -21.51 -1.22 -13.40
N LEU A 154 -20.57 -1.58 -14.28
CA LEU A 154 -20.46 -2.93 -14.83
C LEU A 154 -20.10 -3.98 -13.76
N ALA A 155 -19.12 -3.68 -12.90
CA ALA A 155 -18.63 -4.62 -11.91
C ALA A 155 -19.63 -4.90 -10.76
N GLU A 156 -20.37 -3.87 -10.32
CA GLU A 156 -21.33 -3.97 -9.22
C GLU A 156 -22.77 -4.22 -9.70
N GLY A 157 -23.04 -4.14 -11.01
CA GLY A 157 -24.38 -4.34 -11.59
C GLY A 157 -25.37 -3.25 -11.19
N ILE A 158 -24.91 -2.01 -11.01
CA ILE A 158 -25.71 -0.85 -10.60
C ILE A 158 -25.83 0.17 -11.73
N ASP A 159 -26.81 1.07 -11.63
CA ASP A 159 -26.96 2.15 -12.61
C ASP A 159 -25.81 3.16 -12.56
N HIS A 160 -25.66 3.90 -13.67
CA HIS A 160 -24.53 4.83 -13.84
C HIS A 160 -24.51 5.94 -12.78
N GLU A 161 -25.66 6.43 -12.33
CA GLU A 161 -25.74 7.50 -11.33
C GLU A 161 -25.35 6.98 -9.93
N ALA A 162 -25.79 5.78 -9.56
CA ALA A 162 -25.36 5.11 -8.33
C ALA A 162 -23.85 4.82 -8.35
N ALA A 163 -23.33 4.33 -9.47
CA ALA A 163 -21.90 4.09 -9.65
C ALA A 163 -21.08 5.38 -9.51
N ARG A 164 -21.53 6.47 -10.10
CA ARG A 164 -20.88 7.78 -9.98
C ARG A 164 -20.80 8.24 -8.53
N ARG A 165 -21.93 8.18 -7.81
CA ARG A 165 -21.95 8.49 -6.36
C ARG A 165 -20.99 7.59 -5.59
N ARG A 166 -20.94 6.30 -5.91
CA ARG A 166 -20.04 5.34 -5.29
C ARG A 166 -18.57 5.70 -5.49
N VAL A 167 -18.16 6.03 -6.72
CA VAL A 167 -16.78 6.45 -7.05
C VAL A 167 -16.41 7.70 -6.27
N GLN A 168 -17.27 8.71 -6.27
CA GLN A 168 -17.06 9.96 -5.54
C GLN A 168 -16.89 9.74 -4.05
N GLN A 169 -17.81 8.97 -3.45
CA GLN A 169 -17.77 8.67 -2.03
C GLN A 169 -16.50 7.93 -1.62
N VAL A 170 -16.15 6.86 -2.32
CA VAL A 170 -14.97 6.04 -2.00
C VAL A 170 -13.67 6.85 -2.13
N ASN A 171 -13.56 7.68 -3.17
CA ASN A 171 -12.39 8.52 -3.36
C ASN A 171 -12.28 9.60 -2.28
N ALA A 172 -13.39 10.24 -1.90
CA ALA A 172 -13.43 11.22 -0.81
C ALA A 172 -13.09 10.60 0.55
N GLU A 173 -13.60 9.39 0.84
CA GLU A 173 -13.26 8.64 2.05
C GLU A 173 -11.76 8.29 2.12
N ARG A 174 -11.17 7.86 1.00
CA ARG A 174 -9.74 7.54 0.92
C ARG A 174 -8.86 8.76 1.14
N ASP A 175 -9.21 9.89 0.50
CA ASP A 175 -8.48 11.15 0.65
C ASP A 175 -8.58 11.69 2.08
N SER A 176 -9.80 11.72 2.64
CA SER A 176 -10.05 12.14 4.02
C SER A 176 -9.29 11.27 5.04
N ALA A 177 -9.25 9.95 4.81
CA ALA A 177 -8.51 9.04 5.68
C ALA A 177 -7.00 9.33 5.65
N LEU A 178 -6.42 9.59 4.48
CA LEU A 178 -5.02 9.97 4.34
C LEU A 178 -4.74 11.31 5.03
N TYR A 179 -5.58 12.30 4.79
CA TYR A 179 -5.44 13.62 5.42
C TYR A 179 -5.53 13.55 6.94
N ASN A 180 -6.49 12.80 7.47
CA ASN A 180 -6.66 12.64 8.92
C ASN A 180 -5.45 11.98 9.58
N LEU A 181 -4.86 10.98 8.92
CA LEU A 181 -3.70 10.25 9.45
C LEU A 181 -2.39 11.02 9.28
N PHE A 182 -2.15 11.61 8.12
CA PHE A 182 -0.81 12.06 7.72
C PHE A 182 -0.77 13.50 7.19
N LYS A 183 -1.90 14.21 7.11
CA LYS A 183 -2.00 15.60 6.60
C LYS A 183 -1.56 15.76 5.14
N HIS A 184 -1.69 14.67 4.35
CA HIS A 184 -1.43 14.66 2.92
C HIS A 184 -2.69 14.30 2.13
N HIS A 185 -2.74 14.73 0.87
CA HIS A 185 -3.81 14.41 -0.06
C HIS A 185 -3.35 13.42 -1.14
N LEU A 186 -4.28 12.62 -1.66
CA LEU A 186 -3.99 11.66 -2.75
C LEU A 186 -3.63 12.35 -4.08
N GLY A 187 -3.98 13.62 -4.23
CA GLY A 187 -3.64 14.43 -5.41
C GLY A 187 -2.20 14.94 -5.45
N GLU A 188 -1.41 14.75 -4.41
CA GLU A 188 -0.01 15.20 -4.33
C GLU A 188 0.90 14.28 -5.17
N ALA A 189 0.98 14.53 -6.49
CA ALA A 189 1.68 13.66 -7.44
C ALA A 189 3.17 13.44 -7.12
N HIS A 190 3.82 14.42 -6.47
CA HIS A 190 5.24 14.34 -6.08
C HIS A 190 5.54 13.27 -5.01
N LEU A 191 4.51 12.77 -4.34
CA LEU A 191 4.64 11.66 -3.38
C LEU A 191 4.70 10.28 -4.05
N PHE A 192 4.59 10.21 -5.38
CA PHE A 192 4.59 8.96 -6.15
C PHE A 192 5.72 8.95 -7.17
N ASP A 193 6.28 7.77 -7.43
CA ASP A 193 7.29 7.57 -8.46
C ASP A 193 6.63 7.40 -9.84
N LEU A 194 5.39 6.86 -9.86
CA LEU A 194 4.57 6.75 -11.06
C LEU A 194 3.10 7.04 -10.76
N VAL A 195 2.50 7.92 -11.56
CA VAL A 195 1.05 8.10 -11.62
C VAL A 195 0.55 7.56 -12.95
N LEU A 196 -0.21 6.46 -12.91
CA LEU A 196 -0.74 5.78 -14.10
C LEU A 196 -2.22 6.12 -14.27
N ASN A 197 -2.54 6.85 -15.35
CA ASN A 197 -3.93 7.06 -15.77
C ASN A 197 -4.35 5.90 -16.68
N THR A 198 -5.45 5.24 -16.32
CA THR A 198 -5.95 4.04 -17.02
C THR A 198 -7.08 4.30 -17.99
N ASP A 199 -7.39 5.55 -18.33
CA ASP A 199 -8.53 5.87 -19.22
C ASP A 199 -8.38 5.25 -20.61
N LYS A 200 -7.14 5.12 -21.10
CA LYS A 200 -6.81 4.54 -22.40
C LYS A 200 -6.26 3.11 -22.30
N LEU A 201 -6.36 2.48 -21.14
CA LEU A 201 -5.86 1.14 -20.90
C LEU A 201 -7.07 0.23 -20.61
N ASP A 202 -7.47 -0.54 -21.60
CA ASP A 202 -8.59 -1.48 -21.47
C ASP A 202 -8.13 -2.89 -21.05
N ASP A 203 -6.82 -3.10 -21.03
CA ASP A 203 -6.18 -4.35 -20.63
C ASP A 203 -5.25 -4.14 -19.42
N TRP A 204 -5.56 -4.82 -18.32
CA TRP A 204 -4.79 -4.75 -17.07
C TRP A 204 -3.41 -5.40 -17.17
N GLU A 205 -3.20 -6.31 -18.13
CA GLU A 205 -1.89 -6.89 -18.37
C GLU A 205 -0.95 -5.84 -18.96
N SER A 206 -1.39 -5.12 -19.98
CA SER A 206 -0.62 -4.00 -20.58
C SER A 206 -0.31 -2.93 -19.54
N ALA A 207 -1.29 -2.56 -18.70
CA ALA A 207 -1.09 -1.63 -17.60
C ALA A 207 -0.02 -2.12 -16.61
N THR A 208 -0.06 -3.41 -16.27
CA THR A 208 0.92 -4.03 -15.37
C THR A 208 2.32 -4.03 -15.99
N GLN A 209 2.46 -4.34 -17.26
CA GLN A 209 3.74 -4.32 -17.98
C GLN A 209 4.36 -2.92 -18.01
N LEU A 210 3.57 -1.85 -18.19
CA LEU A 210 4.05 -0.47 -18.09
C LEU A 210 4.65 -0.19 -16.70
N VAL A 211 3.97 -0.62 -15.63
CA VAL A 211 4.47 -0.45 -14.26
C VAL A 211 5.78 -1.23 -14.06
N LEU A 212 5.85 -2.49 -14.50
CA LEU A 212 7.05 -3.31 -14.41
C LEU A 212 8.24 -2.70 -15.17
N GLN A 213 8.00 -2.12 -16.34
CA GLN A 213 9.03 -1.40 -17.09
C GLN A 213 9.51 -0.14 -16.36
N ALA A 214 8.59 0.66 -15.79
CA ALA A 214 8.96 1.82 -14.98
C ALA A 214 9.81 1.39 -13.78
N MET A 215 9.42 0.34 -13.07
CA MET A 215 10.21 -0.22 -11.96
C MET A 215 11.62 -0.61 -12.40
N LYS A 216 11.76 -1.30 -13.54
CA LYS A 216 13.09 -1.67 -14.09
C LYS A 216 13.95 -0.46 -14.39
N HIS A 217 13.40 0.57 -15.05
CA HIS A 217 14.13 1.79 -15.36
C HIS A 217 14.55 2.58 -14.11
N MET A 218 13.81 2.44 -13.02
CA MET A 218 14.16 3.02 -11.71
C MET A 218 15.06 2.11 -10.87
N GLY A 219 15.58 1.01 -11.46
CA GLY A 219 16.55 0.11 -10.83
C GLY A 219 15.98 -0.94 -9.88
N PHE A 220 14.65 -1.13 -9.86
CA PHE A 220 14.04 -2.24 -9.13
C PHE A 220 14.25 -3.55 -9.88
N ARG A 221 14.61 -4.61 -9.15
CA ARG A 221 14.69 -5.94 -9.75
C ARG A 221 13.28 -6.49 -9.95
N VAL A 222 12.95 -6.73 -11.18
CA VAL A 222 11.71 -7.40 -11.61
C VAL A 222 12.15 -8.75 -12.19
N HIS A 223 12.08 -9.80 -11.39
CA HIS A 223 12.28 -11.16 -11.89
C HIS A 223 10.93 -11.65 -12.40
N PRO A 224 10.79 -11.95 -13.70
CA PRO A 224 9.61 -12.66 -14.16
C PRO A 224 9.63 -14.06 -13.52
N HIS A 225 8.73 -14.30 -12.58
CA HIS A 225 8.38 -15.67 -12.25
C HIS A 225 7.60 -16.23 -13.44
N GLY A 226 8.27 -17.11 -14.22
CA GLY A 226 7.68 -17.83 -15.33
C GLY A 226 6.51 -18.73 -14.89
#